data_d002d7cb7683a62d2d1ebb1b385fc989
#
_entry.id   d002d7cb7683a62d2d1ebb1b385fc989
#
_cell.length_a   1.000
_cell.length_b   1.000
_cell.length_c   1.000
_cell.angle_alpha   90.00
_cell.angle_beta   90.00
_cell.angle_gamma   90.00
#
_symmetry.space_group_name_H-M   'P 1'
#
loop_
_entity.id
_entity.type
_entity.pdbx_description
1 polymer ?
#
loop_
_entity_poly.entity_id
_entity_poly.type
_entity_poly.pdbx_seq_one_letter_code
_entity_poly.pdbx_strand_id
1 'polypeptide(L)'
;RDAVGPDPWWLAKLCATIGGHRAPSSGRFPMRCPFCGSEDTQVKDSRPVEDATSIRRRRQCTGCGARFTTFERVQLRDLVVLKKDGKRVPFDRDKLARSIAIAIRKRGVDQEQIERIVNGIVRRIETSGEHEVPTTRIGELAMESLAKLDEVAYVRFASVYRDFATARDFEEFIRHLPDMDESLS
;
A
#
# COMPACT_ATOMS: atom_id res chain seq x y z
N ARG A 1 44.36 17.33 40.72
CA ARG A 1 43.88 16.37 41.75
C ARG A 1 42.68 15.66 41.20
N ASP A 2 42.95 14.43 40.89
CA ASP A 2 42.15 13.46 40.16
C ASP A 2 41.01 12.92 41.03
N ALA A 3 39.88 12.70 40.42
CA ALA A 3 38.87 11.78 40.95
C ALA A 3 38.29 10.98 39.76
N VAL A 4 38.95 9.85 39.50
CA VAL A 4 38.43 8.74 38.71
C VAL A 4 37.33 8.09 39.54
N GLY A 5 36.09 8.21 39.13
CA GLY A 5 34.95 7.46 39.68
C GLY A 5 35.01 6.00 39.19
N PRO A 6 34.63 5.02 39.99
CA PRO A 6 34.72 3.61 39.62
C PRO A 6 33.69 3.24 38.58
N ASP A 7 34.13 2.53 37.54
CA ASP A 7 33.29 1.89 36.55
C ASP A 7 32.21 1.00 37.21
N PRO A 8 30.94 1.12 36.81
CA PRO A 8 29.89 0.31 37.41
C PRO A 8 29.96 -1.13 36.88
N TRP A 9 30.75 -1.93 37.54
CA TRP A 9 30.90 -3.39 37.29
C TRP A 9 29.59 -4.19 37.36
N TRP A 10 28.50 -3.59 37.84
CA TRP A 10 27.16 -4.18 37.84
C TRP A 10 26.47 -4.15 36.47
N LEU A 11 26.89 -3.28 35.54
CA LEU A 11 26.37 -3.26 34.17
C LEU A 11 26.84 -4.47 33.34
N ALA A 12 27.98 -5.06 33.69
CA ALA A 12 28.48 -6.25 32.97
C ALA A 12 27.75 -7.56 33.36
N LYS A 13 27.04 -7.59 34.49
CA LYS A 13 26.31 -8.78 34.93
C LYS A 13 24.86 -8.86 34.47
N LEU A 14 24.28 -7.75 33.93
CA LEU A 14 22.92 -7.76 33.43
C LEU A 14 22.81 -8.27 31.97
N CYS A 15 23.92 -8.36 31.24
CA CYS A 15 23.93 -8.88 29.85
C CYS A 15 24.04 -10.41 29.76
N ALA A 16 24.22 -11.13 30.84
CA ALA A 16 24.50 -12.58 30.80
C ALA A 16 23.28 -13.49 30.99
N THR A 17 22.07 -12.92 31.18
CA THR A 17 20.87 -13.75 31.50
C THR A 17 19.73 -13.58 30.50
N ILE A 18 19.91 -12.84 29.39
CA ILE A 18 18.97 -12.82 28.31
C ILE A 18 19.57 -13.70 27.20
N GLY A 19 18.97 -14.88 27.00
CA GLY A 19 19.42 -15.90 26.08
C GLY A 19 19.86 -15.31 24.75
N GLY A 20 21.06 -15.68 24.30
CA GLY A 20 21.75 -15.15 23.14
C GLY A 20 20.94 -15.24 21.86
N HIS A 21 20.21 -14.20 21.54
CA HIS A 21 19.79 -13.94 20.18
C HIS A 21 21.03 -13.41 19.47
N ARG A 22 21.78 -14.34 18.91
CA ARG A 22 22.86 -14.05 17.95
C ARG A 22 22.23 -13.21 16.83
N ALA A 23 22.57 -11.92 16.77
CA ALA A 23 22.18 -11.08 15.67
C ALA A 23 22.61 -11.76 14.37
N PRO A 24 21.73 -11.93 13.37
CA PRO A 24 22.10 -12.58 12.12
C PRO A 24 23.22 -11.75 11.46
N SER A 25 24.34 -12.38 11.20
CA SER A 25 25.58 -11.81 10.66
C SER A 25 25.49 -11.35 9.19
N SER A 26 24.34 -11.31 8.62
CA SER A 26 24.02 -10.67 7.33
C SER A 26 22.65 -10.04 7.49
N GLY A 27 22.50 -8.73 7.21
CA GLY A 27 21.26 -7.94 7.39
C GLY A 27 20.04 -8.42 6.60
N ARG A 28 19.80 -9.70 6.66
CA ARG A 28 18.66 -10.36 6.02
C ARG A 28 17.57 -10.53 7.08
N PHE A 29 16.65 -9.55 7.14
CA PHE A 29 15.42 -9.70 7.93
C PHE A 29 14.47 -10.65 7.19
N PRO A 30 14.22 -11.87 7.71
CA PRO A 30 13.31 -12.80 7.05
C PRO A 30 11.88 -12.29 7.14
N MET A 31 11.12 -12.42 6.05
CA MET A 31 9.70 -12.13 6.04
C MET A 31 8.96 -13.21 6.82
N ARG A 32 8.30 -12.86 7.92
CA ARG A 32 7.52 -13.81 8.73
C ARG A 32 6.24 -14.22 8.03
N CYS A 33 5.86 -15.48 8.25
CA CYS A 33 4.58 -16.00 7.77
C CYS A 33 3.41 -15.30 8.47
N PRO A 34 2.43 -14.72 7.74
CA PRO A 34 1.29 -14.03 8.34
C PRO A 34 0.31 -14.98 9.06
N PHE A 35 0.42 -16.30 8.85
CA PHE A 35 -0.49 -17.29 9.43
C PHE A 35 0.05 -17.94 10.70
N CYS A 36 1.36 -18.22 10.78
CA CYS A 36 1.95 -18.91 11.93
C CYS A 36 3.14 -18.18 12.56
N GLY A 37 3.55 -17.03 12.03
CA GLY A 37 4.66 -16.24 12.57
C GLY A 37 6.07 -16.80 12.30
N SER A 38 6.18 -18.00 11.66
CA SER A 38 7.49 -18.61 11.35
C SER A 38 8.33 -17.70 10.46
N GLU A 39 9.63 -17.59 10.74
CA GLU A 39 10.59 -16.85 9.91
C GLU A 39 11.06 -17.64 8.68
N ASP A 40 10.82 -18.95 8.68
CA ASP A 40 11.22 -19.82 7.58
C ASP A 40 10.20 -19.79 6.45
N THR A 41 10.38 -18.86 5.54
CA THR A 41 9.57 -18.68 4.34
C THR A 41 10.45 -18.68 3.10
N GLN A 42 10.02 -19.40 2.06
CA GLN A 42 10.73 -19.51 0.80
C GLN A 42 10.01 -18.77 -0.31
N VAL A 43 10.75 -18.05 -1.13
CA VAL A 43 10.24 -17.47 -2.38
C VAL A 43 10.19 -18.59 -3.42
N LYS A 44 9.02 -18.85 -3.97
CA LYS A 44 8.82 -19.87 -5.03
C LYS A 44 8.81 -19.25 -6.42
N ASP A 45 8.36 -17.99 -6.52
CA ASP A 45 8.28 -17.28 -7.79
C ASP A 45 8.47 -15.78 -7.53
N SER A 46 9.16 -15.09 -8.44
CA SER A 46 9.38 -13.64 -8.43
C SER A 46 9.18 -13.10 -9.83
N ARG A 47 8.25 -12.16 -9.98
CA ARG A 47 7.97 -11.51 -11.26
C ARG A 47 7.90 -10.01 -11.09
N PRO A 48 8.47 -9.23 -12.01
CA PRO A 48 8.18 -7.81 -12.06
C PRO A 48 6.68 -7.63 -12.38
N VAL A 49 6.09 -6.59 -11.83
CA VAL A 49 4.80 -6.09 -12.31
C VAL A 49 5.04 -5.41 -13.67
N GLU A 50 4.05 -5.36 -14.56
CA GLU A 50 4.22 -4.93 -15.96
C GLU A 50 4.91 -3.57 -16.13
N ASP A 51 4.74 -2.66 -15.16
CA ASP A 51 5.41 -1.36 -15.15
C ASP A 51 6.85 -1.40 -14.60
N ALA A 52 7.35 -2.57 -14.21
CA ALA A 52 8.66 -2.81 -13.59
C ALA A 52 8.93 -1.97 -12.32
N THR A 53 7.93 -1.29 -11.74
CA THR A 53 8.09 -0.44 -10.54
C THR A 53 8.00 -1.23 -9.24
N SER A 54 7.54 -2.48 -9.32
CA SER A 54 7.45 -3.37 -8.17
C SER A 54 7.73 -4.83 -8.56
N ILE A 55 8.12 -5.63 -7.56
CA ILE A 55 8.36 -7.06 -7.71
C ILE A 55 7.33 -7.80 -6.88
N ARG A 56 6.55 -8.65 -7.53
CA ARG A 56 5.63 -9.59 -6.89
C ARG A 56 6.36 -10.88 -6.58
N ARG A 57 6.30 -11.32 -5.32
CA ARG A 57 6.91 -12.59 -4.89
C ARG A 57 5.86 -13.52 -4.30
N ARG A 58 5.75 -14.72 -4.84
CA ARG A 58 4.97 -15.81 -4.24
C ARG A 58 5.84 -16.54 -3.23
N ARG A 59 5.38 -16.63 -1.98
CA ARG A 59 6.09 -17.27 -0.88
C ARG A 59 5.31 -18.48 -0.36
N GLN A 60 6.06 -19.43 0.19
CA GLN A 60 5.52 -20.57 0.91
C GLN A 60 6.22 -20.66 2.26
N CYS A 61 5.44 -20.80 3.31
CA CYS A 61 5.94 -21.10 4.65
C CYS A 61 6.31 -22.58 4.75
N THR A 62 7.51 -22.89 5.27
CA THR A 62 7.93 -24.27 5.49
C THR A 62 7.29 -24.85 6.74
N GLY A 63 6.95 -24.00 7.74
CA GLY A 63 6.35 -24.45 9.00
C GLY A 63 4.89 -24.87 8.88
N CYS A 64 4.04 -24.08 8.19
CA CYS A 64 2.60 -24.38 8.07
C CYS A 64 2.14 -24.68 6.63
N GLY A 65 3.04 -24.65 5.63
CA GLY A 65 2.71 -24.90 4.23
C GLY A 65 1.91 -23.79 3.53
N ALA A 66 1.48 -22.77 4.26
CA ALA A 66 0.67 -21.69 3.71
C ALA A 66 1.40 -20.91 2.60
N ARG A 67 0.65 -20.49 1.59
CA ARG A 67 1.13 -19.69 0.48
C ARG A 67 0.61 -18.26 0.62
N PHE A 68 1.48 -17.28 0.41
CA PHE A 68 1.13 -15.87 0.42
C PHE A 68 1.96 -15.08 -0.58
N THR A 69 1.48 -13.91 -0.95
CA THR A 69 2.14 -13.03 -1.90
C THR A 69 2.64 -11.78 -1.19
N THR A 70 3.84 -11.33 -1.55
CA THR A 70 4.41 -10.07 -1.10
C THR A 70 4.79 -9.22 -2.30
N PHE A 71 4.71 -7.90 -2.12
CA PHE A 71 5.16 -6.93 -3.10
C PHE A 71 6.34 -6.15 -2.53
N GLU A 72 7.41 -6.07 -3.30
CA GLU A 72 8.57 -5.23 -3.02
C GLU A 72 8.53 -4.04 -3.97
N ARG A 73 8.61 -2.84 -3.44
CA ARG A 73 8.47 -1.60 -4.22
C ARG A 73 9.37 -0.51 -3.66
N VAL A 74 9.73 0.44 -4.51
CA VAL A 74 10.47 1.63 -4.09
C VAL A 74 9.50 2.59 -3.39
N GLN A 75 9.90 3.07 -2.21
CA GLN A 75 9.25 4.19 -1.55
C GLN A 75 10.17 5.41 -1.69
N LEU A 76 9.72 6.43 -2.41
CA LEU A 76 10.54 7.59 -2.73
C LEU A 76 10.45 8.69 -1.68
N ARG A 77 9.27 8.91 -1.09
CA ARG A 77 9.01 9.99 -0.10
C ARG A 77 7.97 9.59 0.91
N ASP A 78 8.02 10.24 2.08
CA ASP A 78 6.93 10.22 3.05
C ASP A 78 5.87 11.26 2.62
N LEU A 79 4.84 10.79 1.93
CA LEU A 79 3.73 11.61 1.50
C LEU A 79 2.78 11.86 2.68
N VAL A 80 2.35 13.10 2.84
CA VAL A 80 1.37 13.51 3.83
C VAL A 80 0.04 13.83 3.13
N VAL A 81 -1.05 13.31 3.67
CA VAL A 81 -2.41 13.58 3.19
C VAL A 81 -3.07 14.64 4.05
N LEU A 82 -3.53 15.70 3.39
CA LEU A 82 -4.35 16.73 4.02
C LEU A 82 -5.84 16.34 3.90
N LYS A 83 -6.48 16.09 5.05
CA LYS A 83 -7.90 15.78 5.10
C LYS A 83 -8.78 17.03 5.00
N LYS A 84 -10.08 16.85 4.68
CA LYS A 84 -11.08 17.94 4.61
C LYS A 84 -11.17 18.74 5.92
N ASP A 85 -10.91 18.10 7.08
CA ASP A 85 -10.91 18.71 8.42
C ASP A 85 -9.57 19.39 8.79
N GLY A 86 -8.63 19.51 7.85
CA GLY A 86 -7.31 20.11 8.04
C GLY A 86 -6.28 19.20 8.71
N LYS A 87 -6.63 17.98 9.11
CA LYS A 87 -5.67 17.04 9.70
C LYS A 87 -4.67 16.52 8.68
N ARG A 88 -3.42 16.40 9.12
CA ARG A 88 -2.31 15.82 8.37
C ARG A 88 -2.10 14.38 8.82
N VAL A 89 -2.12 13.44 7.89
CA VAL A 89 -1.89 12.03 8.16
C VAL A 89 -0.92 11.45 7.13
N PRO A 90 -0.10 10.46 7.48
CA PRO A 90 0.70 9.76 6.49
C PRO A 90 -0.17 9.15 5.40
N PHE A 91 0.35 9.14 4.17
CA PHE A 91 -0.32 8.46 3.06
C PHE A 91 -0.31 6.94 3.29
N ASP A 92 -1.49 6.35 3.32
CA ASP A 92 -1.68 4.90 3.46
C ASP A 92 -2.04 4.30 2.08
N ARG A 93 -1.02 3.73 1.43
CA ARG A 93 -1.16 3.08 0.13
C ARG A 93 -2.11 1.87 0.19
N ASP A 94 -2.05 1.10 1.28
CA ASP A 94 -2.89 -0.09 1.42
C ASP A 94 -4.36 0.28 1.61
N LYS A 95 -4.63 1.45 2.20
CA LYS A 95 -5.97 2.01 2.28
C LYS A 95 -6.50 2.38 0.90
N LEU A 96 -5.66 3.00 0.05
CA LEU A 96 -6.03 3.28 -1.35
C LEU A 96 -6.29 1.97 -2.11
N ALA A 97 -5.41 0.99 -1.99
CA ALA A 97 -5.56 -0.32 -2.64
C ALA A 97 -6.87 -1.01 -2.21
N ARG A 98 -7.18 -1.00 -0.90
CA ARG A 98 -8.44 -1.56 -0.38
C ARG A 98 -9.67 -0.85 -0.94
N SER A 99 -9.65 0.49 -1.03
CA SER A 99 -10.79 1.24 -1.55
C SER A 99 -11.03 0.96 -3.03
N ILE A 100 -9.99 0.84 -3.83
CA ILE A 100 -10.07 0.43 -5.24
C ILE A 100 -10.58 -1.01 -5.34
N ALA A 101 -10.03 -1.95 -4.55
CA ALA A 101 -10.46 -3.35 -4.54
C ALA A 101 -11.96 -3.52 -4.22
N ILE A 102 -12.49 -2.71 -3.31
CA ILE A 102 -13.93 -2.70 -2.99
C ILE A 102 -14.75 -2.25 -4.21
N ALA A 103 -14.33 -1.20 -4.90
CA ALA A 103 -15.04 -0.67 -6.06
C ALA A 103 -15.10 -1.69 -7.22
N ILE A 104 -14.01 -2.40 -7.49
CA ILE A 104 -13.91 -3.39 -8.58
C ILE A 104 -14.37 -4.80 -8.20
N ARG A 105 -14.87 -4.99 -6.99
CA ARG A 105 -15.30 -6.31 -6.50
C ARG A 105 -16.31 -6.97 -7.47
N LYS A 106 -16.04 -8.21 -7.88
CA LYS A 106 -16.82 -9.00 -8.86
C LYS A 106 -16.81 -8.43 -10.29
N ARG A 107 -15.76 -7.70 -10.68
CA ARG A 107 -15.60 -7.14 -12.04
C ARG A 107 -14.55 -7.86 -12.89
N GLY A 108 -13.99 -8.98 -12.43
CA GLY A 108 -12.99 -9.74 -13.18
C GLY A 108 -11.59 -9.11 -13.23
N VAL A 109 -11.38 -8.03 -12.48
CA VAL A 109 -10.08 -7.34 -12.37
C VAL A 109 -9.19 -8.10 -11.40
N ASP A 110 -7.97 -8.40 -11.81
CA ASP A 110 -7.03 -9.14 -11.00
C ASP A 110 -6.22 -8.23 -10.05
N GLN A 111 -5.49 -8.86 -9.13
CA GLN A 111 -4.66 -8.15 -8.15
C GLN A 111 -3.51 -7.36 -8.81
N GLU A 112 -3.03 -7.79 -9.96
CA GLU A 112 -1.93 -7.11 -10.66
C GLU A 112 -2.42 -5.79 -11.27
N GLN A 113 -3.64 -5.77 -11.79
CA GLN A 113 -4.27 -4.54 -12.29
C GLN A 113 -4.52 -3.53 -11.16
N ILE A 114 -4.96 -4.00 -9.98
CA ILE A 114 -5.08 -3.12 -8.79
C ILE A 114 -3.73 -2.48 -8.45
N GLU A 115 -2.68 -3.30 -8.38
CA GLU A 115 -1.34 -2.82 -8.07
C GLU A 115 -0.83 -1.81 -9.10
N ARG A 116 -1.10 -2.01 -10.39
CA ARG A 116 -0.77 -1.04 -11.45
C ARG A 116 -1.47 0.31 -11.24
N ILE A 117 -2.77 0.29 -10.97
CA ILE A 117 -3.54 1.51 -10.74
C ILE A 117 -2.98 2.27 -9.54
N VAL A 118 -2.77 1.58 -8.41
CA VAL A 118 -2.25 2.19 -7.19
C VAL A 118 -0.84 2.75 -7.40
N ASN A 119 0.04 2.02 -8.08
CA ASN A 119 1.38 2.49 -8.43
C ASN A 119 1.32 3.72 -9.33
N GLY A 120 0.44 3.73 -10.32
CA GLY A 120 0.24 4.86 -11.21
C GLY A 120 -0.21 6.12 -10.46
N ILE A 121 -1.14 5.98 -9.53
CA ILE A 121 -1.62 7.09 -8.70
C ILE A 121 -0.49 7.61 -7.79
N VAL A 122 0.20 6.72 -7.08
CA VAL A 122 1.33 7.08 -6.20
C VAL A 122 2.40 7.81 -7.00
N ARG A 123 2.80 7.30 -8.16
CA ARG A 123 3.78 7.93 -9.03
C ARG A 123 3.37 9.33 -9.47
N ARG A 124 2.09 9.53 -9.84
CA ARG A 124 1.58 10.86 -10.24
C ARG A 124 1.65 11.85 -9.08
N ILE A 125 1.35 11.39 -7.86
CA ILE A 125 1.45 12.22 -6.65
C ILE A 125 2.92 12.57 -6.36
N GLU A 126 3.81 11.59 -6.41
CA GLU A 126 5.25 11.81 -6.15
C GLU A 126 5.90 12.74 -7.19
N THR A 127 5.51 12.62 -8.46
CA THR A 127 6.03 13.46 -9.54
C THR A 127 5.48 14.89 -9.52
N SER A 128 4.35 15.16 -8.85
CA SER A 128 3.85 16.53 -8.67
C SER A 128 4.77 17.41 -7.82
N GLY A 129 5.67 16.78 -7.05
CA GLY A 129 6.62 17.48 -6.18
C GLY A 129 6.00 18.03 -4.88
N GLU A 130 4.70 17.86 -4.69
CA GLU A 130 4.00 18.30 -3.50
C GLU A 130 4.30 17.38 -2.31
N HIS A 131 4.62 17.97 -1.15
CA HIS A 131 4.81 17.22 0.09
C HIS A 131 3.49 16.87 0.79
N GLU A 132 2.47 17.70 0.59
CA GLU A 132 1.13 17.54 1.16
C GLU A 132 0.13 17.42 0.02
N VAL A 133 -0.64 16.33 0.02
CA VAL A 133 -1.63 16.05 -1.03
C VAL A 133 -3.03 16.06 -0.43
N PRO A 134 -3.95 16.87 -0.95
CA PRO A 134 -5.33 16.85 -0.51
C PRO A 134 -5.99 15.49 -0.76
N THR A 135 -6.83 15.04 0.18
CA THR A 135 -7.62 13.79 -0.01
C THR A 135 -8.44 13.85 -1.31
N THR A 136 -8.94 15.05 -1.67
CA THR A 136 -9.71 15.27 -2.91
C THR A 136 -8.89 14.92 -4.15
N ARG A 137 -7.62 15.30 -4.18
CA ARG A 137 -6.73 14.99 -5.32
C ARG A 137 -6.49 13.50 -5.49
N ILE A 138 -6.31 12.78 -4.37
CA ILE A 138 -6.16 11.31 -4.40
C ILE A 138 -7.42 10.64 -4.94
N GLY A 139 -8.59 11.10 -4.50
CA GLY A 139 -9.88 10.60 -4.97
C GLY A 139 -10.12 10.86 -6.46
N GLU A 140 -9.78 12.04 -6.96
CA GLU A 140 -9.85 12.37 -8.39
C GLU A 140 -8.97 11.45 -9.23
N LEU A 141 -7.72 11.22 -8.82
CA LEU A 141 -6.81 10.30 -9.50
C LEU A 141 -7.31 8.86 -9.51
N ALA A 142 -7.95 8.43 -8.40
CA ALA A 142 -8.58 7.11 -8.34
C ALA A 142 -9.78 7.03 -9.28
N MET A 143 -10.63 8.04 -9.32
CA MET A 143 -11.77 8.12 -10.24
C MET A 143 -11.33 8.13 -11.70
N GLU A 144 -10.32 8.94 -12.07
CA GLU A 144 -9.76 8.96 -13.42
C GLU A 144 -9.24 7.57 -13.87
N SER A 145 -8.62 6.85 -12.93
CA SER A 145 -8.07 5.52 -13.21
C SER A 145 -9.17 4.46 -13.34
N LEU A 146 -10.21 4.55 -12.50
CA LEU A 146 -11.35 3.64 -12.55
C LEU A 146 -12.24 3.90 -13.76
N ALA A 147 -12.40 5.15 -14.18
CA ALA A 147 -13.12 5.51 -15.40
C ALA A 147 -12.57 4.80 -16.63
N LYS A 148 -11.24 4.65 -16.72
CA LYS A 148 -10.57 3.95 -17.83
C LYS A 148 -10.61 2.43 -17.73
N LEU A 149 -10.97 1.90 -16.57
CA LEU A 149 -10.93 0.46 -16.30
C LEU A 149 -12.32 -0.17 -16.39
N ASP A 150 -13.29 0.41 -15.71
CA ASP A 150 -14.64 -0.17 -15.56
C ASP A 150 -15.63 0.89 -15.05
N GLU A 151 -16.67 1.15 -15.82
CA GLU A 151 -17.70 2.15 -15.53
C GLU A 151 -18.42 1.88 -14.20
N VAL A 152 -18.75 0.62 -13.92
CA VAL A 152 -19.44 0.24 -12.69
C VAL A 152 -18.54 0.47 -11.47
N ALA A 153 -17.25 0.17 -11.59
CA ALA A 153 -16.28 0.45 -10.53
C ALA A 153 -16.14 1.96 -10.29
N TYR A 154 -16.11 2.75 -11.36
CA TYR A 154 -16.10 4.21 -11.28
C TYR A 154 -17.32 4.74 -10.50
N VAL A 155 -18.54 4.31 -10.87
CA VAL A 155 -19.78 4.72 -10.20
C VAL A 155 -19.80 4.30 -8.73
N ARG A 156 -19.38 3.08 -8.41
CA ARG A 156 -19.27 2.60 -7.01
C ARG A 156 -18.29 3.42 -6.19
N PHE A 157 -17.14 3.74 -6.75
CA PHE A 157 -16.16 4.58 -6.05
C PHE A 157 -16.70 5.99 -5.84
N ALA A 158 -17.30 6.58 -6.88
CA ALA A 158 -17.91 7.90 -6.84
C ALA A 158 -19.03 7.99 -5.80
N SER A 159 -19.85 6.94 -5.65
CA SER A 159 -20.96 6.91 -4.68
C SER A 159 -20.51 7.05 -3.23
N VAL A 160 -19.26 6.64 -2.92
CA VAL A 160 -18.68 6.77 -1.57
C VAL A 160 -17.82 8.03 -1.45
N TYR A 161 -17.16 8.41 -2.55
CA TYR A 161 -16.20 9.52 -2.56
C TYR A 161 -16.88 10.89 -2.68
N ARG A 162 -17.91 11.00 -3.52
CA ARG A 162 -18.75 12.19 -3.66
C ARG A 162 -19.87 12.14 -2.64
N ASP A 163 -19.98 13.18 -1.85
CA ASP A 163 -21.06 13.32 -0.87
C ASP A 163 -22.36 13.71 -1.60
N PHE A 164 -23.05 12.74 -2.23
CA PHE A 164 -24.36 12.96 -2.82
C PHE A 164 -25.39 13.21 -1.71
N ALA A 165 -26.05 14.36 -1.74
CA ALA A 165 -27.05 14.72 -0.75
C ALA A 165 -28.41 14.09 -1.07
N THR A 166 -28.74 13.90 -2.34
CA THR A 166 -30.02 13.38 -2.82
C THR A 166 -29.83 12.33 -3.92
N ALA A 167 -30.87 11.52 -4.13
CA ALA A 167 -30.91 10.58 -5.26
C ALA A 167 -30.83 11.31 -6.62
N ARG A 168 -31.34 12.55 -6.70
CA ARG A 168 -31.29 13.37 -7.92
C ARG A 168 -29.85 13.75 -8.28
N ASP A 169 -29.02 14.09 -7.29
CA ASP A 169 -27.60 14.42 -7.53
C ASP A 169 -26.86 13.21 -8.12
N PHE A 170 -27.21 12.01 -7.65
CA PHE A 170 -26.65 10.77 -8.16
C PHE A 170 -27.14 10.45 -9.57
N GLU A 171 -28.44 10.66 -9.89
CA GLU A 171 -28.99 10.50 -11.22
C GLU A 171 -28.34 11.47 -12.22
N GLU A 172 -28.15 12.73 -11.80
CA GLU A 172 -27.48 13.74 -12.63
C GLU A 172 -26.02 13.35 -12.91
N PHE A 173 -25.32 12.86 -11.88
CA PHE A 173 -23.98 12.32 -12.06
C PHE A 173 -23.92 11.17 -13.07
N ILE A 174 -24.86 10.22 -13.01
CA ILE A 174 -24.93 9.09 -13.95
C ILE A 174 -25.18 9.56 -15.40
N ARG A 175 -26.01 10.59 -15.60
CA ARG A 175 -26.29 11.14 -16.93
C ARG A 175 -25.09 11.83 -17.58
N HIS A 176 -24.15 12.31 -16.76
CA HIS A 176 -22.94 12.99 -17.22
C HIS A 176 -21.69 12.11 -17.11
N LEU A 177 -21.86 10.79 -17.11
CA LEU A 177 -20.73 9.89 -17.24
C LEU A 177 -20.02 10.13 -18.57
N PRO A 178 -18.68 10.24 -18.60
CA PRO A 178 -17.96 10.32 -19.85
C PRO A 178 -18.21 9.04 -20.66
N ASP A 179 -18.54 9.20 -21.95
CA ASP A 179 -18.67 8.07 -22.88
C ASP A 179 -17.34 7.32 -22.92
N MET A 180 -17.33 6.09 -22.36
CA MET A 180 -16.12 5.29 -22.16
C MET A 180 -15.79 4.41 -23.37
N ASP A 181 -16.60 4.47 -24.45
CA ASP A 181 -16.51 3.58 -25.60
C ASP A 181 -15.39 3.90 -26.60
N GLU A 182 -14.72 5.06 -26.50
CA GLU A 182 -13.71 5.46 -27.53
C GLU A 182 -12.26 5.02 -27.23
N SER A 183 -11.95 4.33 -26.11
CA SER A 183 -10.56 4.03 -25.72
C SER A 183 -10.13 2.57 -25.91
N LEU A 184 -10.95 1.74 -26.58
CA LEU A 184 -10.66 0.31 -26.82
C LEU A 184 -10.50 -0.05 -28.31
N SER A 185 -10.17 0.93 -29.16
CA SER A 185 -9.82 0.66 -30.59
C SER A 185 -8.34 0.81 -30.82
#